data_718518c493492b480041270e0b9083ca
#
_entry.id   718518c493492b480041270e0b9083ca
#
_cell.length_a   1.000
_cell.length_b   1.000
_cell.length_c   1.000
_cell.angle_alpha   90.00
_cell.angle_beta   90.00
_cell.angle_gamma   90.00
#
_symmetry.space_group_name_H-M   'P 1'
#
loop_
_entity.id
_entity.type
_entity.pdbx_description
1 polymer ?
#
loop_
_entity_poly.entity_id
_entity_poly.type
_entity_poly.pdbx_seq_one_letter_code
_entity_poly.pdbx_strand_id
1 'polypeptide(L)'
;ANGVEWDQYFEGRPDSRLRWTITASLNHMTFPGNNGIHLSYRYYSDDWDVTSHTLDYAHRFSFANRDYLEPRVRLYSQTRADFYQNSFFHPNDGTTPDLPQYLSADYRLDDMASATAGLTYGVRFNSDADLRTRLEYIHQSFDNSEFDTNKAIVFNISYGKRF
;
A
#
# COMPACT_ATOMS: atom_id res chain seq x y z
N ALA A 1 -28.10 30.85 -14.80
CA ALA A 1 -27.23 29.76 -14.32
C ALA A 1 -26.12 29.62 -15.33
N ASN A 2 -24.91 30.11 -15.00
CA ASN A 2 -23.74 29.92 -15.84
C ASN A 2 -23.34 28.46 -15.69
N GLY A 3 -23.58 27.64 -16.72
CA GLY A 3 -23.13 26.28 -16.78
C GLY A 3 -21.59 26.28 -16.80
N VAL A 4 -20.98 25.64 -15.84
CA VAL A 4 -19.55 25.32 -15.89
C VAL A 4 -19.42 24.20 -16.92
N GLU A 5 -18.80 24.50 -18.06
CA GLU A 5 -18.49 23.52 -19.07
C GLU A 5 -17.23 22.80 -18.62
N TRP A 6 -17.31 21.47 -18.43
CA TRP A 6 -16.18 20.64 -18.02
C TRP A 6 -15.54 20.05 -19.27
N ASP A 7 -14.35 20.51 -19.62
CA ASP A 7 -13.56 19.89 -20.65
C ASP A 7 -12.82 18.67 -20.05
N GLN A 8 -12.93 17.53 -20.73
CA GLN A 8 -12.20 16.32 -20.36
C GLN A 8 -10.89 16.25 -21.16
N TYR A 9 -9.78 16.13 -20.45
CA TYR A 9 -8.46 15.94 -21.04
C TYR A 9 -7.99 14.50 -20.82
N PHE A 10 -7.27 13.97 -21.81
CA PHE A 10 -6.68 12.64 -21.68
C PHE A 10 -5.44 12.73 -20.79
N GLU A 11 -5.30 11.76 -19.90
CA GLU A 11 -4.09 11.62 -19.10
C GLU A 11 -2.87 11.33 -19.98
N GLY A 12 -1.77 12.02 -19.72
CA GLY A 12 -0.46 11.79 -20.31
C GLY A 12 0.54 11.45 -19.21
N ARG A 13 1.27 10.34 -19.36
CA ARG A 13 2.32 9.92 -18.43
C ARG A 13 3.62 9.72 -19.20
N PRO A 14 4.81 9.87 -18.56
CA PRO A 14 6.07 9.49 -19.18
C PRO A 14 6.06 8.00 -19.57
N ASP A 15 6.60 7.68 -20.75
CA ASP A 15 6.65 6.32 -21.32
C ASP A 15 7.58 5.38 -20.54
N SER A 16 8.50 5.93 -19.75
CA SER A 16 9.48 5.18 -18.96
C SER A 16 9.40 5.55 -17.48
N ARG A 17 9.80 4.61 -16.62
CA ARG A 17 9.91 4.84 -15.17
C ARG A 17 11.08 4.07 -14.60
N LEU A 18 12.10 4.79 -14.12
CA LEU A 18 13.23 4.22 -13.39
C LEU A 18 12.89 4.20 -11.89
N ARG A 19 13.04 3.05 -11.27
CA ARG A 19 12.68 2.82 -9.86
C ARG A 19 13.83 2.19 -9.11
N TRP A 20 14.03 2.59 -7.87
CA TRP A 20 14.96 1.92 -6.98
C TRP A 20 14.38 1.76 -5.58
N THR A 21 14.84 0.73 -4.89
CA THR A 21 14.31 0.36 -3.58
C THR A 21 15.44 -0.13 -2.69
N ILE A 22 15.45 0.32 -1.45
CA ILE A 22 16.31 -0.21 -0.39
C ILE A 22 15.43 -0.82 0.67
N THR A 23 15.71 -2.08 1.04
CA THR A 23 14.97 -2.78 2.10
C THR A 23 15.95 -3.30 3.15
N ALA A 24 15.65 -3.05 4.42
CA ALA A 24 16.31 -3.64 5.56
C ALA A 24 15.29 -4.47 6.36
N SER A 25 15.68 -5.69 6.77
CA SER A 25 14.81 -6.60 7.53
C SER A 25 15.56 -7.22 8.69
N LEU A 26 14.86 -7.32 9.81
CA LEU A 26 15.32 -8.03 11.02
C LEU A 26 14.33 -9.15 11.34
N ASN A 27 14.84 -10.37 11.45
CA ASN A 27 14.09 -11.50 11.96
C ASN A 27 14.75 -11.98 13.27
N HIS A 28 13.99 -12.04 14.33
CA HIS A 28 14.47 -12.45 15.64
C HIS A 28 13.54 -13.52 16.23
N MET A 29 14.13 -14.62 16.70
CA MET A 29 13.41 -15.67 17.41
C MET A 29 13.61 -15.48 18.91
N THR A 30 12.52 -15.47 19.67
CA THR A 30 12.53 -15.34 21.12
C THR A 30 12.28 -16.69 21.78
N PHE A 31 13.08 -17.04 22.81
CA PHE A 31 12.91 -18.23 23.62
C PHE A 31 12.37 -17.85 25.03
N PRO A 32 11.58 -18.70 25.68
CA PRO A 32 11.09 -20.02 25.24
C PRO A 32 9.84 -19.89 24.36
N GLY A 33 9.61 -20.83 23.44
CA GLY A 33 8.32 -20.98 22.72
C GLY A 33 8.35 -20.77 21.21
N ASN A 34 9.53 -20.61 20.58
CA ASN A 34 9.63 -20.40 19.13
C ASN A 34 8.79 -19.21 18.62
N ASN A 35 8.68 -18.16 19.41
CA ASN A 35 8.07 -16.92 18.98
C ASN A 35 9.01 -16.18 18.01
N GLY A 36 8.46 -15.49 17.04
CA GLY A 36 9.27 -14.80 16.03
C GLY A 36 8.83 -13.34 15.88
N ILE A 37 9.79 -12.44 15.82
CA ILE A 37 9.57 -11.04 15.47
C ILE A 37 10.12 -10.82 14.07
N HIS A 38 9.32 -10.19 13.23
CA HIS A 38 9.73 -9.65 11.94
C HIS A 38 9.54 -8.15 11.94
N LEU A 39 10.61 -7.43 11.64
CA LEU A 39 10.61 -5.99 11.42
C LEU A 39 11.25 -5.71 10.07
N SER A 40 10.60 -4.93 9.22
CA SER A 40 11.12 -4.55 7.92
C SER A 40 10.83 -3.09 7.63
N TYR A 41 11.83 -2.42 7.08
CA TYR A 41 11.70 -1.07 6.55
C TYR A 41 12.11 -1.05 5.09
N ARG A 42 11.30 -0.40 4.24
CA ARG A 42 11.56 -0.22 2.82
C ARG A 42 11.46 1.27 2.48
N TYR A 43 12.49 1.77 1.83
CA TYR A 43 12.50 3.03 1.13
C TYR A 43 12.40 2.79 -0.38
N TYR A 44 11.60 3.59 -1.06
CA TYR A 44 11.42 3.56 -2.50
C TYR A 44 11.52 4.98 -3.05
N SER A 45 12.08 5.14 -4.25
CA SER A 45 12.09 6.38 -5.00
C SER A 45 12.13 6.10 -6.50
N ASP A 46 11.62 7.02 -7.31
CA ASP A 46 11.65 6.94 -8.77
C ASP A 46 11.79 8.31 -9.44
N ASP A 47 11.90 8.29 -10.77
CA ASP A 47 12.06 9.47 -11.62
C ASP A 47 10.72 10.19 -11.92
N TRP A 48 9.63 9.78 -11.30
CA TRP A 48 8.35 10.50 -11.26
C TRP A 48 8.19 11.34 -9.98
N ASP A 49 9.29 11.49 -9.23
CA ASP A 49 9.38 12.17 -7.92
C ASP A 49 8.58 11.51 -6.80
N VAL A 50 8.12 10.27 -7.01
CA VAL A 50 7.46 9.51 -5.96
C VAL A 50 8.51 8.92 -5.04
N THR A 51 8.44 9.26 -3.76
CA THR A 51 9.18 8.59 -2.69
C THR A 51 8.23 7.91 -1.75
N SER A 52 8.59 6.76 -1.20
CA SER A 52 7.74 6.10 -0.20
C SER A 52 8.51 5.37 0.88
N HIS A 53 7.87 5.28 2.03
CA HIS A 53 8.35 4.61 3.22
C HIS A 53 7.37 3.52 3.63
N THR A 54 7.85 2.32 3.87
CA THR A 54 7.05 1.22 4.41
C THR A 54 7.71 0.70 5.67
N LEU A 55 6.98 0.63 6.77
CA LEU A 55 7.37 -0.05 7.99
C LEU A 55 6.42 -1.23 8.20
N ASP A 56 6.97 -2.43 8.37
CA ASP A 56 6.21 -3.65 8.57
C ASP A 56 6.69 -4.35 9.84
N TYR A 57 5.77 -4.66 10.74
CA TYR A 57 6.03 -5.40 11.98
C TYR A 57 5.06 -6.57 12.10
N ALA A 58 5.59 -7.74 12.38
CA ALA A 58 4.80 -8.91 12.73
C ALA A 58 5.42 -9.65 13.92
N HIS A 59 4.58 -10.18 14.79
CA HIS A 59 5.01 -10.98 15.91
C HIS A 59 4.26 -12.31 15.94
N ARG A 60 4.98 -13.39 15.74
CA ARG A 60 4.42 -14.73 15.81
C ARG A 60 4.50 -15.27 17.24
N PHE A 61 3.36 -15.61 17.78
CA PHE A 61 3.20 -16.34 19.03
C PHE A 61 2.89 -17.80 18.70
N SER A 62 3.81 -18.70 19.05
CA SER A 62 3.67 -20.14 18.81
C SER A 62 3.11 -20.82 20.05
N PHE A 63 2.13 -21.70 19.85
CA PHE A 63 1.47 -22.46 20.91
C PHE A 63 1.90 -23.95 20.88
N ALA A 64 1.41 -24.71 21.86
CA ALA A 64 1.48 -26.16 21.82
C ALA A 64 0.84 -26.68 20.52
N ASN A 65 1.34 -27.79 19.98
CA ASN A 65 0.89 -28.40 18.72
C ASN A 65 1.30 -27.68 17.42
N ARG A 66 2.23 -26.71 17.49
CA ARG A 66 2.75 -25.96 16.34
C ARG A 66 1.74 -24.98 15.70
N ASP A 67 0.66 -24.67 16.39
CA ASP A 67 -0.25 -23.60 16.02
C ASP A 67 0.37 -22.25 16.37
N TYR A 68 -0.04 -21.20 15.64
CA TYR A 68 0.47 -19.85 15.92
C TYR A 68 -0.58 -18.78 15.64
N LEU A 69 -0.43 -17.68 16.35
CA LEU A 69 -1.11 -16.42 16.12
C LEU A 69 -0.07 -15.36 15.76
N GLU A 70 -0.32 -14.59 14.69
CA GLU A 70 0.61 -13.58 14.21
C GLU A 70 -0.12 -12.27 13.93
N PRO A 71 -0.20 -11.35 14.91
CA PRO A 71 -0.56 -9.97 14.64
C PRO A 71 0.50 -9.29 13.77
N ARG A 72 0.04 -8.41 12.88
CA ARG A 72 0.84 -7.62 11.96
C ARG A 72 0.34 -6.20 11.88
N VAL A 73 1.27 -5.26 11.81
CA VAL A 73 0.99 -3.85 11.51
C VAL A 73 1.91 -3.42 10.37
N ARG A 74 1.33 -2.74 9.37
CA ARG A 74 2.09 -2.09 8.29
C ARG A 74 1.68 -0.64 8.23
N LEU A 75 2.68 0.23 8.21
CA LEU A 75 2.53 1.66 7.96
C LEU A 75 3.20 1.98 6.62
N TYR A 76 2.54 2.82 5.85
CA TYR A 76 3.01 3.25 4.54
C TYR A 76 2.73 4.73 4.36
N SER A 77 3.67 5.44 3.73
CA SER A 77 3.47 6.80 3.24
C SER A 77 4.18 6.98 1.91
N GLN A 78 3.61 7.80 1.04
CA GLN A 78 4.22 8.21 -0.22
C GLN A 78 3.99 9.68 -0.49
N THR A 79 4.92 10.30 -1.24
CA THR A 79 4.73 11.59 -1.89
C THR A 79 4.02 11.41 -3.22
N ARG A 80 3.31 12.43 -3.68
CA ARG A 80 2.68 12.43 -5.01
C ARG A 80 3.71 12.48 -6.13
N ALA A 81 3.29 12.04 -7.32
CA ALA A 81 4.08 12.23 -8.53
C ALA A 81 4.09 13.70 -8.94
N ASP A 82 5.18 14.16 -9.55
CA ASP A 82 5.39 15.56 -9.97
C ASP A 82 4.27 16.07 -10.91
N PHE A 83 3.74 15.19 -11.75
CA PHE A 83 2.68 15.49 -12.71
C PHE A 83 1.26 15.11 -12.21
N TYR A 84 1.10 14.75 -10.92
CA TYR A 84 -0.21 14.47 -10.35
C TYR A 84 -0.97 15.76 -10.09
N GLN A 85 -2.19 15.83 -10.62
CA GLN A 85 -3.12 16.91 -10.33
C GLN A 85 -4.56 16.44 -10.52
N ASN A 86 -5.38 16.61 -9.49
CA ASN A 86 -6.77 16.15 -9.47
C ASN A 86 -7.68 17.02 -10.33
N SER A 87 -7.43 18.34 -10.41
CA SER A 87 -8.26 19.28 -11.16
C SER A 87 -7.45 20.47 -11.66
N PHE A 88 -7.85 21.01 -12.81
CA PHE A 88 -7.32 22.25 -13.36
C PHE A 88 -8.41 23.32 -13.39
N PHE A 89 -8.08 24.49 -12.91
CA PHE A 89 -8.91 25.65 -13.15
C PHE A 89 -8.42 26.37 -14.40
N HIS A 90 -9.27 26.45 -15.42
CA HIS A 90 -9.03 27.28 -16.60
C HIS A 90 -10.07 28.40 -16.66
N PRO A 91 -9.66 29.68 -16.77
CA PRO A 91 -10.61 30.76 -17.00
C PRO A 91 -11.34 30.54 -18.32
N ASN A 92 -12.66 30.63 -18.33
CA ASN A 92 -13.46 30.52 -19.54
C ASN A 92 -13.40 31.85 -20.32
N ASP A 93 -12.19 32.21 -20.80
CA ASP A 93 -11.90 33.44 -21.54
C ASP A 93 -11.69 33.22 -23.05
N GLY A 94 -11.92 31.96 -23.50
CA GLY A 94 -11.77 31.54 -24.90
C GLY A 94 -10.31 31.26 -25.29
N THR A 95 -9.38 31.24 -24.33
CA THR A 95 -8.00 30.79 -24.57
C THR A 95 -7.89 29.28 -24.45
N THR A 96 -7.04 28.65 -25.26
CA THR A 96 -6.67 27.23 -25.08
C THR A 96 -5.76 27.09 -23.85
N PRO A 97 -6.08 26.16 -22.91
CA PRO A 97 -5.20 25.95 -21.77
C PRO A 97 -3.82 25.50 -22.19
N ASP A 98 -2.80 26.10 -21.61
CA ASP A 98 -1.40 25.60 -21.70
C ASP A 98 -1.25 24.45 -20.70
N LEU A 99 -1.56 23.25 -21.16
CA LEU A 99 -1.50 22.05 -20.33
C LEU A 99 -0.08 21.50 -20.25
N PRO A 100 0.36 21.03 -19.09
CA PRO A 100 1.66 20.34 -19.00
C PRO A 100 1.68 19.10 -19.89
N GLN A 101 2.87 18.75 -20.38
CA GLN A 101 3.08 17.57 -21.23
C GLN A 101 2.62 16.27 -20.57
N TYR A 102 2.81 16.18 -19.25
CA TYR A 102 2.36 15.04 -18.43
C TYR A 102 1.39 15.50 -17.37
N LEU A 103 0.33 14.70 -17.21
CA LEU A 103 -0.78 15.00 -16.33
C LEU A 103 -1.54 13.74 -15.99
N SER A 104 -1.83 13.51 -14.74
CA SER A 104 -2.66 12.38 -14.28
C SER A 104 -3.44 12.74 -13.03
N ALA A 105 -4.74 12.37 -13.01
CA ALA A 105 -5.60 12.42 -11.83
C ALA A 105 -5.74 11.06 -11.11
N ASP A 106 -4.88 10.10 -11.44
CA ASP A 106 -4.89 8.78 -10.78
C ASP A 106 -4.52 8.93 -9.30
N TYR A 107 -5.47 8.70 -8.40
CA TYR A 107 -5.31 8.81 -6.95
C TYR A 107 -4.15 7.97 -6.38
N ARG A 108 -3.70 6.93 -7.10
CA ARG A 108 -2.54 6.13 -6.71
C ARG A 108 -1.21 6.87 -6.83
N LEU A 109 -1.21 8.01 -7.51
CA LEU A 109 -0.08 8.91 -7.66
C LEU A 109 -0.14 10.12 -6.72
N ASP A 110 -1.15 10.20 -5.85
CA ASP A 110 -1.31 11.25 -4.83
C ASP A 110 -0.40 11.04 -3.62
N ASP A 111 -0.26 12.08 -2.80
CA ASP A 111 0.22 11.96 -1.43
C ASP A 111 -0.71 11.02 -0.66
N MET A 112 -0.16 9.96 -0.11
CA MET A 112 -0.97 8.91 0.56
C MET A 112 -0.29 8.42 1.83
N ALA A 113 -1.10 8.23 2.87
CA ALA A 113 -0.72 7.45 4.04
C ALA A 113 -1.64 6.23 4.17
N SER A 114 -1.08 5.11 4.63
CA SER A 114 -1.86 3.88 4.83
C SER A 114 -1.42 3.16 6.11
N ALA A 115 -2.40 2.66 6.85
CA ALA A 115 -2.21 1.78 7.98
C ALA A 115 -2.96 0.47 7.76
N THR A 116 -2.27 -0.66 7.94
CA THR A 116 -2.87 -1.99 7.88
C THR A 116 -2.67 -2.69 9.22
N ALA A 117 -3.75 -3.22 9.78
CA ALA A 117 -3.70 -4.12 10.92
C ALA A 117 -4.20 -5.50 10.50
N GLY A 118 -3.41 -6.53 10.78
CA GLY A 118 -3.70 -7.90 10.37
C GLY A 118 -3.54 -8.91 11.50
N LEU A 119 -4.26 -10.02 11.39
CA LEU A 119 -4.13 -11.16 12.26
C LEU A 119 -4.13 -12.43 11.43
N THR A 120 -3.07 -13.24 11.57
CA THR A 120 -2.98 -14.56 10.96
C THR A 120 -3.07 -15.63 12.05
N TYR A 121 -3.92 -16.62 11.83
CA TYR A 121 -3.95 -17.85 12.63
C TYR A 121 -3.53 -19.02 11.75
N GLY A 122 -2.53 -19.76 12.19
CA GLY A 122 -2.01 -20.93 11.49
C GLY A 122 -2.17 -22.19 12.34
N VAL A 123 -2.70 -23.24 11.73
CA VAL A 123 -2.85 -24.58 12.32
C VAL A 123 -2.07 -25.58 11.52
N ARG A 124 -1.30 -26.42 12.19
CA ARG A 124 -0.61 -27.52 11.56
C ARG A 124 -1.27 -28.85 11.97
N PHE A 125 -1.91 -29.52 11.01
CA PHE A 125 -2.65 -30.76 11.27
C PHE A 125 -1.73 -31.97 11.50
N ASN A 126 -0.61 -32.01 10.75
CA ASN A 126 0.41 -33.06 10.84
C ASN A 126 1.76 -32.52 10.33
N SER A 127 2.75 -33.40 10.07
CA SER A 127 4.05 -32.98 9.54
C SER A 127 3.94 -32.29 8.17
N ASP A 128 2.91 -32.59 7.40
CA ASP A 128 2.86 -32.34 5.96
C ASP A 128 1.73 -31.38 5.54
N ALA A 129 0.79 -31.04 6.45
CA ALA A 129 -0.33 -30.18 6.13
C ALA A 129 -0.50 -29.02 7.09
N ASP A 130 -0.70 -27.82 6.56
CA ASP A 130 -1.00 -26.58 7.30
C ASP A 130 -2.18 -25.82 6.70
N LEU A 131 -2.94 -25.14 7.55
CA LEU A 131 -3.98 -24.19 7.21
C LEU A 131 -3.64 -22.84 7.81
N ARG A 132 -3.81 -21.78 7.04
CA ARG A 132 -3.65 -20.39 7.51
C ARG A 132 -4.88 -19.60 7.16
N THR A 133 -5.37 -18.86 8.12
CA THR A 133 -6.42 -17.86 7.92
C THR A 133 -5.85 -16.50 8.27
N ARG A 134 -6.11 -15.49 7.43
CA ARG A 134 -5.67 -14.12 7.64
C ARG A 134 -6.84 -13.18 7.48
N LEU A 135 -6.97 -12.25 8.41
CA LEU A 135 -7.87 -11.12 8.35
C LEU A 135 -7.05 -9.85 8.44
N GLU A 136 -7.25 -8.90 7.51
CA GLU A 136 -6.57 -7.60 7.50
C GLU A 136 -7.60 -6.48 7.34
N TYR A 137 -7.40 -5.40 8.06
CA TYR A 137 -8.09 -4.14 7.88
C TYR A 137 -7.08 -3.11 7.36
N ILE A 138 -7.43 -2.45 6.25
CA ILE A 138 -6.62 -1.45 5.58
C ILE A 138 -7.36 -0.12 5.65
N HIS A 139 -6.66 0.93 6.06
CA HIS A 139 -7.10 2.31 6.01
C HIS A 139 -6.09 3.12 5.22
N GLN A 140 -6.55 3.87 4.22
CA GLN A 140 -5.75 4.75 3.38
C GLN A 140 -6.33 6.16 3.46
N SER A 141 -5.48 7.17 3.51
CA SER A 141 -5.81 8.59 3.42
C SER A 141 -5.05 9.21 2.26
N PHE A 142 -5.70 10.14 1.57
CA PHE A 142 -5.17 10.87 0.41
C PHE A 142 -5.33 12.36 0.67
N ASP A 143 -4.36 13.17 0.21
CA ASP A 143 -4.36 14.59 0.52
C ASP A 143 -5.03 15.45 -0.55
N ASN A 144 -5.00 15.01 -1.83
CA ASN A 144 -5.45 15.82 -2.96
C ASN A 144 -6.44 15.11 -3.89
N SER A 145 -6.88 13.90 -3.56
CA SER A 145 -7.83 13.13 -4.35
C SER A 145 -9.29 13.60 -4.14
N GLU A 146 -10.22 13.18 -5.02
CA GLU A 146 -11.66 13.46 -4.87
C GLU A 146 -12.26 12.86 -3.59
N PHE A 147 -11.62 11.84 -3.02
CA PHE A 147 -12.03 11.19 -1.78
C PHE A 147 -10.86 11.16 -0.79
N ASP A 148 -11.16 11.49 0.46
CA ASP A 148 -10.15 11.61 1.51
C ASP A 148 -9.66 10.26 2.01
N THR A 149 -10.49 9.22 1.97
CA THR A 149 -10.16 7.93 2.58
C THR A 149 -10.69 6.74 1.80
N ASN A 150 -9.94 5.63 1.84
CA ASN A 150 -10.36 4.31 1.39
C ASN A 150 -10.16 3.29 2.51
N LYS A 151 -11.10 2.35 2.66
CA LYS A 151 -11.06 1.31 3.69
C LYS A 151 -11.37 -0.03 3.07
N ALA A 152 -10.61 -1.07 3.47
CA ALA A 152 -10.83 -2.42 2.99
C ALA A 152 -10.66 -3.45 4.11
N ILE A 153 -11.42 -4.54 4.01
CA ILE A 153 -11.23 -5.75 4.81
C ILE A 153 -10.84 -6.86 3.84
N VAL A 154 -9.71 -7.51 4.13
CA VAL A 154 -9.20 -8.62 3.35
C VAL A 154 -9.24 -9.89 4.18
N PHE A 155 -9.89 -10.92 3.67
CA PHE A 155 -9.89 -12.25 4.26
C PHE A 155 -9.23 -13.25 3.31
N ASN A 156 -8.29 -14.03 3.83
CA ASN A 156 -7.57 -15.03 3.06
C ASN A 156 -7.51 -16.36 3.81
N ILE A 157 -7.73 -17.45 3.08
CA ILE A 157 -7.51 -18.83 3.57
C ILE A 157 -6.51 -19.50 2.62
N SER A 158 -5.50 -20.13 3.19
CA SER A 158 -4.53 -20.93 2.44
C SER A 158 -4.31 -22.28 3.10
N TYR A 159 -4.31 -23.32 2.28
CA TYR A 159 -3.98 -24.69 2.66
C TYR A 159 -2.72 -25.13 1.95
N GLY A 160 -1.77 -25.63 2.71
CA GLY A 160 -0.51 -26.20 2.21
C GLY A 160 -0.42 -27.69 2.53
N LYS A 161 0.01 -28.50 1.57
CA LYS A 161 0.36 -29.91 1.77
C LYS A 161 1.67 -30.22 1.05
N ARG A 162 2.56 -30.90 1.77
CA ARG A 162 3.81 -31.45 1.21
C ARG A 162 3.57 -32.91 0.81
N PHE A 163 4.10 -33.31 -0.31
CA PHE A 163 4.04 -34.67 -0.84
C PHE A 163 5.42 -35.31 -0.75
#